data_1cc0d722a427178311245c2e5893aaff
#
_entry.id   1cc0d722a427178311245c2e5893aaff
#
_cell.length_a   1.000
_cell.length_b   1.000
_cell.length_c   1.000
_cell.angle_alpha   90.00
_cell.angle_beta   90.00
_cell.angle_gamma   90.00
#
_symmetry.space_group_name_H-M   'P 1'
#
loop_
_entity.id
_entity.type
_entity.pdbx_description
1 polymer ?
#
loop_
_entity_poly.entity_id
_entity_poly.type
_entity_poly.pdbx_seq_one_letter_code
_entity_poly.pdbx_strand_id
1 'polypeptide(L)'
;MHPDDRLPVWFMRQAGRSLPEYRARREGIAMLESCMRPELVAEITLQPVRRYGVDAAVLYSDIMVPLQAAGVDLDIVSGRGPVIAHPVRSAADLDTLQPLDPAALWYVSDAIGLITDELVGVPLIGFAGAPFTLASYLVEGGPSRDYAATKALMISEPALWHEMCTRLADLSAVFLQTQVEAGVSVVQLFDSWAGSLSAADYQRYAQPYSARVLQSLADTGVPRIHFGVGTAELLGLMGAAGAEVVGVDWRLPLAEASRRVGSRYAVQGNLDPALLSAPWPVLSERVREVIRSGAVAPGHIFNLGHGVPPEADPDVLGMIVELVHTEGAQLRREARNQLTPSAAGGGPAADGRLEGA
;
A
#
# COMPACT_ATOMS: atom_id res chain seq x y z
N MET A 1 -1.78 -28.82 -5.72
CA MET A 1 -1.33 -27.43 -5.84
C MET A 1 -0.47 -27.16 -4.61
N HIS A 2 0.81 -26.83 -4.77
CA HIS A 2 1.64 -26.50 -3.63
C HIS A 2 1.10 -25.20 -3.01
N PRO A 3 1.05 -25.02 -1.68
CA PRO A 3 0.61 -23.76 -1.06
C PRO A 3 1.33 -22.52 -1.61
N ASP A 4 2.59 -22.70 -2.03
CA ASP A 4 3.45 -21.65 -2.59
C ASP A 4 3.07 -21.22 -4.02
N ASP A 5 2.16 -21.92 -4.70
CA ASP A 5 1.74 -21.59 -6.06
C ASP A 5 0.54 -20.62 -6.10
N ARG A 6 -0.12 -20.41 -4.95
CA ARG A 6 -1.32 -19.59 -4.86
C ARG A 6 -0.97 -18.11 -5.04
N LEU A 7 -1.74 -17.40 -5.85
CA LEU A 7 -1.62 -15.96 -5.98
C LEU A 7 -2.22 -15.29 -4.73
N PRO A 8 -1.42 -14.57 -3.92
CA PRO A 8 -1.94 -13.91 -2.73
C PRO A 8 -2.86 -12.74 -3.09
N VAL A 9 -3.93 -12.57 -2.32
CA VAL A 9 -4.91 -11.50 -2.47
C VAL A 9 -5.31 -10.89 -1.13
N TRP A 10 -5.32 -9.56 -1.09
CA TRP A 10 -5.90 -8.75 -0.04
C TRP A 10 -6.34 -7.40 -0.63
N PHE A 11 -7.08 -6.60 0.13
CA PHE A 11 -7.58 -5.32 -0.39
C PHE A 11 -7.26 -4.15 0.55
N MET A 12 -6.74 -3.06 0.00
CA MET A 12 -6.60 -1.82 0.75
C MET A 12 -7.95 -1.36 1.27
N ARG A 13 -8.03 -1.00 2.57
CA ARG A 13 -9.27 -0.64 3.27
C ARG A 13 -10.32 -1.76 3.30
N GLN A 14 -9.89 -3.03 3.25
CA GLN A 14 -10.78 -4.20 3.39
C GLN A 14 -11.56 -4.18 4.71
N ALA A 15 -10.93 -3.78 5.82
CA ALA A 15 -11.58 -3.49 7.09
C ALA A 15 -12.15 -2.07 7.06
N GLY A 16 -13.33 -1.88 6.50
CA GLY A 16 -13.85 -0.55 6.22
C GLY A 16 -15.36 -0.45 6.06
N ARG A 17 -15.81 0.71 5.61
CA ARG A 17 -17.22 1.11 5.56
C ARG A 17 -18.11 0.26 4.66
N SER A 18 -17.56 -0.53 3.76
CA SER A 18 -18.31 -1.51 2.96
C SER A 18 -18.90 -2.64 3.82
N LEU A 19 -18.23 -3.02 4.92
CA LEU A 19 -18.67 -4.08 5.81
C LEU A 19 -19.78 -3.63 6.76
N PRO A 20 -20.94 -4.32 6.80
CA PRO A 20 -22.01 -4.01 7.74
C PRO A 20 -21.58 -4.20 9.21
N GLU A 21 -20.79 -5.24 9.51
CA GLU A 21 -20.21 -5.50 10.83
C GLU A 21 -19.27 -4.38 11.29
N TYR A 22 -18.47 -3.82 10.39
CA TYR A 22 -17.65 -2.65 10.67
C TYR A 22 -18.52 -1.45 11.06
N ARG A 23 -19.57 -1.15 10.26
CA ARG A 23 -20.46 -0.01 10.54
C ARG A 23 -21.14 -0.16 11.89
N ALA A 24 -21.63 -1.35 12.23
CA ALA A 24 -22.27 -1.63 13.52
C ALA A 24 -21.32 -1.41 14.71
N ARG A 25 -20.05 -1.86 14.58
CA ARG A 25 -19.05 -1.71 15.65
C ARG A 25 -18.53 -0.28 15.80
N ARG A 26 -18.60 0.50 14.73
CA ARG A 26 -18.10 1.89 14.69
C ARG A 26 -19.16 2.93 14.99
N GLU A 27 -20.42 2.54 15.15
CA GLU A 27 -21.51 3.48 15.40
C GLU A 27 -21.24 4.35 16.64
N GLY A 28 -21.29 5.68 16.47
CA GLY A 28 -21.06 6.64 17.54
C GLY A 28 -19.62 6.83 18.01
N ILE A 29 -18.64 6.12 17.43
CA ILE A 29 -17.23 6.22 17.83
C ILE A 29 -16.45 7.01 16.76
N ALA A 30 -15.68 8.04 17.15
CA ALA A 30 -14.84 8.81 16.24
C ALA A 30 -13.68 7.95 15.66
N MET A 31 -13.14 8.34 14.48
CA MET A 31 -12.12 7.50 13.79
C MET A 31 -10.88 7.31 14.64
N LEU A 32 -10.27 8.35 15.13
CA LEU A 32 -9.06 8.27 15.94
C LEU A 32 -9.30 7.58 17.27
N GLU A 33 -10.42 7.85 17.91
CA GLU A 33 -10.82 7.17 19.15
C GLU A 33 -10.92 5.64 18.93
N SER A 34 -11.46 5.20 17.81
CA SER A 34 -11.56 3.76 17.53
C SER A 34 -10.19 3.10 17.33
N CYS A 35 -9.20 3.84 16.80
CA CYS A 35 -7.83 3.36 16.66
C CYS A 35 -7.09 3.22 18.01
N MET A 36 -7.61 3.86 19.07
CA MET A 36 -7.06 3.79 20.43
C MET A 36 -7.70 2.70 21.30
N ARG A 37 -8.57 1.88 20.75
CA ARG A 37 -9.28 0.79 21.44
C ARG A 37 -8.79 -0.57 20.96
N PRO A 38 -7.82 -1.23 21.64
CA PRO A 38 -7.15 -2.44 21.15
C PRO A 38 -8.11 -3.56 20.71
N GLU A 39 -9.12 -3.86 21.52
CA GLU A 39 -10.08 -4.93 21.24
C GLU A 39 -10.94 -4.60 20.00
N LEU A 40 -11.32 -3.33 19.83
CA LEU A 40 -12.06 -2.88 18.66
C LEU A 40 -11.21 -2.93 17.39
N VAL A 41 -9.94 -2.51 17.48
CA VAL A 41 -8.97 -2.59 16.39
C VAL A 41 -8.77 -4.05 15.97
N ALA A 42 -8.59 -4.95 16.93
CA ALA A 42 -8.41 -6.38 16.67
C ALA A 42 -9.64 -6.97 15.97
N GLU A 43 -10.83 -6.74 16.51
CA GLU A 43 -12.07 -7.24 15.91
C GLU A 43 -12.25 -6.76 14.47
N ILE A 44 -12.09 -5.44 14.23
CA ILE A 44 -12.27 -4.86 12.89
C ILE A 44 -11.22 -5.39 11.92
N THR A 45 -9.97 -5.55 12.35
CA THR A 45 -8.89 -6.09 11.52
C THR A 45 -9.19 -7.51 11.05
N LEU A 46 -9.80 -8.33 11.90
CA LEU A 46 -10.09 -9.73 11.64
C LEU A 46 -11.35 -9.96 10.78
N GLN A 47 -12.28 -9.00 10.72
CA GLN A 47 -13.53 -9.14 9.95
C GLN A 47 -13.32 -9.57 8.50
N PRO A 48 -12.43 -8.92 7.69
CA PRO A 48 -12.21 -9.32 6.29
C PRO A 48 -11.57 -10.69 6.15
N VAL A 49 -10.68 -11.07 7.06
CA VAL A 49 -10.04 -12.39 7.05
C VAL A 49 -11.10 -13.47 7.23
N ARG A 50 -11.98 -13.30 8.22
CA ARG A 50 -13.07 -14.24 8.51
C ARG A 50 -14.13 -14.28 7.40
N ARG A 51 -14.43 -13.12 6.79
CA ARG A 51 -15.48 -13.00 5.77
C ARG A 51 -15.03 -13.43 4.39
N TYR A 52 -13.87 -13.01 3.94
CA TYR A 52 -13.40 -13.17 2.56
C TYR A 52 -12.36 -14.27 2.39
N GLY A 53 -11.68 -14.67 3.46
CA GLY A 53 -10.55 -15.60 3.37
C GLY A 53 -9.35 -14.98 2.62
N VAL A 54 -9.12 -13.68 2.78
CA VAL A 54 -7.96 -12.99 2.22
C VAL A 54 -6.65 -13.54 2.77
N ASP A 55 -5.56 -13.37 2.01
CA ASP A 55 -4.24 -13.90 2.34
C ASP A 55 -3.40 -12.99 3.24
N ALA A 56 -3.93 -11.83 3.63
CA ALA A 56 -3.31 -10.96 4.62
C ALA A 56 -4.37 -10.15 5.38
N ALA A 57 -4.17 -9.98 6.68
CA ALA A 57 -4.86 -8.97 7.47
C ALA A 57 -4.15 -7.62 7.30
N VAL A 58 -4.90 -6.53 7.40
CA VAL A 58 -4.35 -5.16 7.43
C VAL A 58 -4.79 -4.53 8.73
N LEU A 59 -3.82 -4.05 9.50
CA LEU A 59 -4.08 -3.37 10.77
C LEU A 59 -5.12 -2.25 10.56
N TYR A 60 -6.20 -2.28 11.31
CA TYR A 60 -7.15 -1.18 11.33
C TYR A 60 -6.54 0.00 12.08
N SER A 61 -6.16 1.03 11.35
CA SER A 61 -5.54 2.25 11.87
C SER A 61 -5.73 3.40 10.87
N ASP A 62 -5.11 4.55 11.15
CA ASP A 62 -5.04 5.68 10.23
C ASP A 62 -3.62 6.26 10.20
N ILE A 63 -3.20 6.82 9.06
CA ILE A 63 -1.89 7.47 8.92
C ILE A 63 -1.76 8.73 9.80
N MET A 64 -2.86 9.25 10.33
CA MET A 64 -2.91 10.38 11.25
C MET A 64 -2.63 10.00 12.71
N VAL A 65 -2.74 8.71 13.07
CA VAL A 65 -2.52 8.23 14.44
C VAL A 65 -1.16 8.67 15.01
N PRO A 66 -0.02 8.47 14.33
CA PRO A 66 1.27 8.89 14.86
C PRO A 66 1.42 10.42 14.94
N LEU A 67 0.77 11.20 14.07
CA LEU A 67 0.76 12.67 14.15
C LEU A 67 0.03 13.15 15.42
N GLN A 68 -1.13 12.57 15.72
CA GLN A 68 -1.87 12.89 16.94
C GLN A 68 -1.06 12.51 18.20
N ALA A 69 -0.43 11.34 18.19
CA ALA A 69 0.43 10.91 19.30
C ALA A 69 1.67 11.81 19.47
N ALA A 70 2.16 12.44 18.40
CA ALA A 70 3.23 13.43 18.41
C ALA A 70 2.78 14.86 18.73
N GLY A 71 1.53 15.05 19.17
CA GLY A 71 1.02 16.33 19.67
C GLY A 71 0.36 17.23 18.62
N VAL A 72 0.18 16.76 17.36
CA VAL A 72 -0.54 17.54 16.36
C VAL A 72 -2.04 17.56 16.67
N ASP A 73 -2.61 18.76 16.77
CA ASP A 73 -4.05 18.96 16.94
C ASP A 73 -4.76 18.72 15.60
N LEU A 74 -5.41 17.58 15.53
CA LEU A 74 -6.11 17.14 14.31
C LEU A 74 -7.34 16.28 14.63
N ASP A 75 -8.28 16.25 13.68
CA ASP A 75 -9.44 15.37 13.72
C ASP A 75 -9.71 14.76 12.34
N ILE A 76 -10.46 13.65 12.30
CA ILE A 76 -10.94 13.03 11.06
C ILE A 76 -12.44 13.24 10.94
N VAL A 77 -12.83 14.29 10.22
CA VAL A 77 -14.22 14.72 10.04
C VAL A 77 -14.90 13.87 8.97
N SER A 78 -16.06 13.33 9.30
CA SER A 78 -16.86 12.52 8.37
C SER A 78 -17.18 13.30 7.09
N GLY A 79 -16.96 12.68 5.93
CA GLY A 79 -17.17 13.28 4.60
C GLY A 79 -16.11 14.29 4.15
N ARG A 80 -15.24 14.76 5.06
CA ARG A 80 -14.17 15.70 4.75
C ARG A 80 -12.78 15.04 4.81
N GLY A 81 -12.57 14.11 5.76
CA GLY A 81 -11.26 13.52 6.04
C GLY A 81 -10.48 14.25 7.12
N PRO A 82 -9.15 14.07 7.20
CA PRO A 82 -8.30 14.72 8.19
C PRO A 82 -8.34 16.24 8.10
N VAL A 83 -8.41 16.90 9.24
CA VAL A 83 -8.40 18.37 9.40
C VAL A 83 -7.34 18.70 10.45
N ILE A 84 -6.35 19.52 10.07
CA ILE A 84 -5.29 20.01 10.96
C ILE A 84 -5.72 21.37 11.48
N ALA A 85 -5.80 21.54 12.80
CA ALA A 85 -6.24 22.79 13.42
C ALA A 85 -5.27 23.94 13.14
N HIS A 86 -3.97 23.66 13.16
CA HIS A 86 -2.90 24.65 12.98
C HIS A 86 -1.95 24.19 11.86
N PRO A 87 -2.25 24.52 10.58
CA PRO A 87 -1.40 24.14 9.46
C PRO A 87 -0.03 24.79 9.53
N VAL A 88 1.02 24.03 9.16
CA VAL A 88 2.40 24.49 9.16
C VAL A 88 2.63 25.51 8.03
N ARG A 89 3.11 26.72 8.40
CA ARG A 89 3.47 27.81 7.49
C ARG A 89 4.87 28.37 7.75
N SER A 90 5.40 28.12 8.96
CA SER A 90 6.69 28.63 9.42
C SER A 90 7.40 27.58 10.30
N ALA A 91 8.67 27.86 10.62
CA ALA A 91 9.43 27.01 11.54
C ALA A 91 8.80 26.94 12.93
N ALA A 92 8.19 28.03 13.40
CA ALA A 92 7.52 28.07 14.71
C ALA A 92 6.28 27.13 14.75
N ASP A 93 5.56 26.98 13.64
CA ASP A 93 4.41 26.08 13.58
C ASP A 93 4.87 24.60 13.68
N LEU A 94 6.10 24.32 13.20
CA LEU A 94 6.65 22.96 13.25
C LEU A 94 7.00 22.50 14.68
N ASP A 95 7.11 23.42 15.64
CA ASP A 95 7.35 23.08 17.04
C ASP A 95 6.18 22.33 17.69
N THR A 96 5.01 22.33 17.09
CA THR A 96 3.87 21.51 17.51
C THR A 96 4.08 20.01 17.25
N LEU A 97 4.89 19.65 16.24
CA LEU A 97 5.25 18.27 15.94
C LEU A 97 6.40 17.81 16.83
N GLN A 98 6.05 17.14 17.92
CA GLN A 98 7.02 16.59 18.87
C GLN A 98 7.59 15.25 18.36
N PRO A 99 8.80 14.85 18.83
CA PRO A 99 9.29 13.49 18.62
C PRO A 99 8.28 12.47 19.14
N LEU A 100 8.00 11.43 18.36
CA LEU A 100 7.07 10.38 18.74
C LEU A 100 7.72 9.47 19.80
N ASP A 101 7.09 9.38 20.97
CA ASP A 101 7.45 8.40 21.99
C ASP A 101 6.77 7.06 21.67
N PRO A 102 7.52 5.94 21.46
CA PRO A 102 6.93 4.62 21.28
C PRO A 102 5.94 4.22 22.38
N ALA A 103 6.16 4.66 23.61
CA ALA A 103 5.28 4.36 24.75
C ALA A 103 3.88 4.99 24.58
N ALA A 104 3.76 6.09 23.84
CA ALA A 104 2.47 6.69 23.53
C ALA A 104 1.62 5.84 22.56
N LEU A 105 2.22 4.83 21.94
CA LEU A 105 1.57 3.91 20.98
C LEU A 105 1.17 2.56 21.60
N TRP A 106 1.13 2.46 22.95
CA TRP A 106 0.83 1.21 23.66
C TRP A 106 -0.42 0.49 23.13
N TYR A 107 -1.47 1.24 22.77
CA TYR A 107 -2.72 0.70 22.24
C TYR A 107 -2.56 0.05 20.85
N VAL A 108 -1.57 0.49 20.06
CA VAL A 108 -1.23 -0.13 18.77
C VAL A 108 -0.57 -1.48 19.01
N SER A 109 0.39 -1.54 19.93
CA SER A 109 1.10 -2.78 20.30
C SER A 109 0.14 -3.80 20.91
N ASP A 110 -0.74 -3.38 21.82
CA ASP A 110 -1.74 -4.25 22.43
C ASP A 110 -2.72 -4.81 21.38
N ALA A 111 -3.19 -3.96 20.46
CA ALA A 111 -4.06 -4.39 19.38
C ALA A 111 -3.39 -5.43 18.47
N ILE A 112 -2.12 -5.22 18.10
CA ILE A 112 -1.35 -6.16 17.28
C ILE A 112 -1.18 -7.48 18.02
N GLY A 113 -0.88 -7.48 19.32
CA GLY A 113 -0.82 -8.69 20.15
C GLY A 113 -2.12 -9.50 20.06
N LEU A 114 -3.27 -8.85 20.30
CA LEU A 114 -4.59 -9.50 20.20
C LEU A 114 -4.88 -10.06 18.80
N ILE A 115 -4.46 -9.34 17.74
CA ILE A 115 -4.64 -9.81 16.37
C ILE A 115 -3.76 -11.02 16.08
N THR A 116 -2.49 -10.98 16.44
CA THR A 116 -1.53 -12.05 16.13
C THR A 116 -1.84 -13.34 16.88
N ASP A 117 -2.43 -13.27 18.07
CA ASP A 117 -2.90 -14.43 18.83
C ASP A 117 -4.02 -15.19 18.10
N GLU A 118 -4.83 -14.49 17.29
CA GLU A 118 -5.93 -15.11 16.52
C GLU A 118 -5.54 -15.45 15.07
N LEU A 119 -4.52 -14.82 14.50
CA LEU A 119 -4.10 -15.06 13.12
C LEU A 119 -3.19 -16.29 13.01
N VAL A 120 -3.74 -17.40 12.55
CA VAL A 120 -2.96 -18.60 12.29
C VAL A 120 -2.60 -18.69 10.81
N GLY A 121 -1.33 -18.47 10.49
CA GLY A 121 -0.81 -18.60 9.10
C GLY A 121 -1.22 -17.47 8.14
N VAL A 122 -1.84 -16.41 8.62
CA VAL A 122 -2.17 -15.22 7.84
C VAL A 122 -1.29 -14.05 8.31
N PRO A 123 -0.46 -13.45 7.45
CA PRO A 123 0.39 -12.32 7.82
C PRO A 123 -0.45 -11.08 8.15
N LEU A 124 0.02 -10.30 9.11
CA LEU A 124 -0.51 -8.97 9.43
C LEU A 124 0.32 -7.91 8.74
N ILE A 125 -0.34 -7.04 7.97
CA ILE A 125 0.27 -5.87 7.32
C ILE A 125 0.05 -4.65 8.23
N GLY A 126 1.16 -4.06 8.67
CA GLY A 126 1.19 -2.74 9.27
C GLY A 126 1.42 -1.65 8.22
N PHE A 127 1.22 -0.39 8.58
CA PHE A 127 1.45 0.69 7.64
C PHE A 127 1.72 2.04 8.32
N ALA A 128 2.27 2.97 7.53
CA ALA A 128 2.38 4.38 7.87
C ALA A 128 2.14 5.27 6.64
N GLY A 129 1.89 6.55 6.87
CA GLY A 129 1.94 7.56 5.84
C GLY A 129 3.38 7.90 5.46
N ALA A 130 3.65 8.09 4.16
CA ALA A 130 4.93 8.59 3.70
C ALA A 130 5.09 10.07 4.06
N PRO A 131 6.33 10.54 4.31
CA PRO A 131 6.59 11.90 4.77
C PRO A 131 6.00 13.00 3.88
N PHE A 132 6.07 12.85 2.55
CA PHE A 132 5.45 13.82 1.62
C PHE A 132 3.94 13.90 1.80
N THR A 133 3.27 12.78 1.92
CA THR A 133 1.82 12.73 2.13
C THR A 133 1.43 13.36 3.47
N LEU A 134 2.16 13.06 4.57
CA LEU A 134 1.92 13.65 5.89
C LEU A 134 2.22 15.15 5.91
N ALA A 135 3.35 15.58 5.30
CA ALA A 135 3.72 16.99 5.17
C ALA A 135 2.63 17.77 4.41
N SER A 136 2.10 17.19 3.34
CA SER A 136 1.02 17.80 2.59
C SER A 136 -0.23 18.01 3.43
N TYR A 137 -0.63 17.06 4.30
CA TYR A 137 -1.72 17.27 5.26
C TYR A 137 -1.42 18.39 6.24
N LEU A 138 -0.22 18.42 6.80
CA LEU A 138 0.19 19.47 7.74
C LEU A 138 0.18 20.86 7.10
N VAL A 139 0.64 20.97 5.84
CA VAL A 139 0.70 22.24 5.14
C VAL A 139 -0.66 22.67 4.59
N GLU A 140 -1.42 21.78 3.93
CA GLU A 140 -2.74 22.14 3.38
C GLU A 140 -3.81 22.33 4.46
N GLY A 141 -3.62 21.73 5.65
CA GLY A 141 -4.61 21.74 6.72
C GLY A 141 -5.74 20.71 6.53
N GLY A 142 -5.66 19.90 5.48
CA GLY A 142 -6.65 18.89 5.13
C GLY A 142 -6.48 18.38 3.70
N PRO A 143 -7.47 17.68 3.13
CA PRO A 143 -7.43 17.21 1.74
C PRO A 143 -7.29 18.37 0.75
N SER A 144 -6.43 18.18 -0.26
CA SER A 144 -6.18 19.15 -1.32
C SER A 144 -6.25 18.47 -2.69
N ARG A 145 -6.60 19.23 -3.74
CA ARG A 145 -6.58 18.74 -5.13
C ARG A 145 -5.26 19.08 -5.83
N ASP A 146 -4.74 20.27 -5.60
CA ASP A 146 -3.64 20.83 -6.36
C ASP A 146 -2.34 20.90 -5.56
N TYR A 147 -2.42 20.74 -4.23
CA TYR A 147 -1.28 20.82 -3.30
C TYR A 147 -0.49 22.11 -3.45
N ALA A 148 -1.21 23.24 -3.70
CA ALA A 148 -0.59 24.50 -4.05
C ALA A 148 0.25 25.07 -2.91
N ALA A 149 -0.27 25.05 -1.67
CA ALA A 149 0.47 25.50 -0.50
C ALA A 149 1.68 24.60 -0.20
N THR A 150 1.52 23.28 -0.34
CA THR A 150 2.59 22.29 -0.19
C THR A 150 3.73 22.54 -1.18
N LYS A 151 3.41 22.65 -2.47
CA LYS A 151 4.41 22.89 -3.52
C LYS A 151 5.09 24.24 -3.38
N ALA A 152 4.34 25.29 -3.01
CA ALA A 152 4.90 26.60 -2.76
C ALA A 152 5.92 26.57 -1.62
N LEU A 153 5.56 26.00 -0.44
CA LEU A 153 6.45 25.87 0.70
C LEU A 153 7.67 25.01 0.39
N MET A 154 7.48 23.87 -0.29
CA MET A 154 8.55 22.96 -0.68
C MET A 154 9.64 23.64 -1.51
N ILE A 155 9.26 24.58 -2.39
CA ILE A 155 10.19 25.26 -3.30
C ILE A 155 10.73 26.56 -2.69
N SER A 156 9.89 27.34 -1.99
CA SER A 156 10.29 28.66 -1.45
C SER A 156 11.03 28.56 -0.11
N GLU A 157 10.73 27.54 0.69
CA GLU A 157 11.30 27.34 2.03
C GLU A 157 11.96 25.95 2.18
N PRO A 158 13.01 25.64 1.39
CA PRO A 158 13.57 24.29 1.32
C PRO A 158 14.17 23.81 2.66
N ALA A 159 14.65 24.72 3.51
CA ALA A 159 15.16 24.36 4.82
C ALA A 159 14.03 23.90 5.76
N LEU A 160 12.92 24.62 5.80
CA LEU A 160 11.73 24.23 6.57
C LEU A 160 11.13 22.92 6.05
N TRP A 161 11.06 22.77 4.71
CA TRP A 161 10.59 21.52 4.08
C TRP A 161 11.44 20.34 4.48
N HIS A 162 12.77 20.47 4.41
CA HIS A 162 13.71 19.42 4.79
C HIS A 162 13.55 19.01 6.26
N GLU A 163 13.50 20.00 7.16
CA GLU A 163 13.31 19.77 8.59
C GLU A 163 12.00 19.04 8.88
N MET A 164 10.88 19.52 8.31
CA MET A 164 9.56 18.92 8.48
C MET A 164 9.53 17.47 7.97
N CYS A 165 10.00 17.23 6.75
CA CYS A 165 9.99 15.88 6.17
C CYS A 165 10.93 14.93 6.90
N THR A 166 12.03 15.42 7.48
CA THR A 166 12.94 14.63 8.31
C THR A 166 12.25 14.19 9.59
N ARG A 167 11.60 15.12 10.33
CA ARG A 167 10.83 14.78 11.54
C ARG A 167 9.68 13.80 11.23
N LEU A 168 9.00 13.98 10.10
CA LEU A 168 7.93 13.06 9.67
C LEU A 168 8.46 11.69 9.26
N ALA A 169 9.66 11.63 8.68
CA ALA A 169 10.30 10.35 8.38
C ALA A 169 10.66 9.59 9.68
N ASP A 170 11.21 10.28 10.67
CA ASP A 170 11.51 9.70 11.99
C ASP A 170 10.23 9.24 12.70
N LEU A 171 9.17 10.03 12.64
CA LEU A 171 7.86 9.69 13.19
C LEU A 171 7.29 8.41 12.52
N SER A 172 7.29 8.34 11.20
CA SER A 172 6.80 7.17 10.46
C SER A 172 7.67 5.93 10.71
N ALA A 173 8.99 6.11 10.85
CA ALA A 173 9.91 5.03 11.20
C ALA A 173 9.60 4.46 12.60
N VAL A 174 9.46 5.32 13.62
CA VAL A 174 9.08 4.90 14.97
C VAL A 174 7.74 4.17 14.97
N PHE A 175 6.75 4.70 14.26
CA PHE A 175 5.43 4.08 14.18
C PHE A 175 5.47 2.69 13.53
N LEU A 176 6.24 2.50 12.45
CA LEU A 176 6.41 1.19 11.82
C LEU A 176 7.25 0.23 12.66
N GLN A 177 8.33 0.71 13.31
CA GLN A 177 9.14 -0.11 14.21
C GLN A 177 8.30 -0.65 15.37
N THR A 178 7.48 0.19 16.01
CA THR A 178 6.54 -0.24 17.07
C THR A 178 5.60 -1.34 16.58
N GLN A 179 5.08 -1.23 15.34
CA GLN A 179 4.22 -2.26 14.76
C GLN A 179 4.98 -3.57 14.50
N VAL A 180 6.20 -3.50 13.99
CA VAL A 180 7.05 -4.68 13.72
C VAL A 180 7.43 -5.37 15.02
N GLU A 181 7.85 -4.64 16.03
CA GLU A 181 8.19 -5.18 17.36
C GLU A 181 6.98 -5.85 18.04
N ALA A 182 5.77 -5.36 17.76
CA ALA A 182 4.53 -5.96 18.25
C ALA A 182 4.08 -7.21 17.46
N GLY A 183 4.66 -7.51 16.29
CA GLY A 183 4.37 -8.76 15.55
C GLY A 183 3.84 -8.60 14.13
N VAL A 184 3.88 -7.40 13.55
CA VAL A 184 3.56 -7.18 12.14
C VAL A 184 4.57 -7.89 11.24
N SER A 185 4.07 -8.59 10.22
CA SER A 185 4.88 -9.43 9.32
C SER A 185 5.23 -8.77 7.99
N VAL A 186 4.52 -7.71 7.60
CA VAL A 186 4.72 -6.94 6.37
C VAL A 186 4.38 -5.49 6.68
N VAL A 187 5.08 -4.53 6.07
CA VAL A 187 4.74 -3.12 6.21
C VAL A 187 4.45 -2.46 4.87
N GLN A 188 3.53 -1.50 4.86
CA GLN A 188 3.24 -0.67 3.69
C GLN A 188 3.38 0.81 4.00
N LEU A 189 4.17 1.50 3.19
CA LEU A 189 4.28 2.96 3.22
C LEU A 189 3.33 3.56 2.19
N PHE A 190 2.37 4.37 2.65
CA PHE A 190 1.37 5.02 1.81
C PHE A 190 1.82 6.41 1.40
N ASP A 191 2.22 6.58 0.14
CA ASP A 191 2.56 7.87 -0.47
C ASP A 191 1.45 8.33 -1.43
N SER A 192 0.24 8.41 -0.90
CA SER A 192 -1.00 8.57 -1.67
C SER A 192 -1.02 9.83 -2.52
N TRP A 193 -0.26 10.88 -2.15
CA TRP A 193 -0.27 12.18 -2.82
C TRP A 193 0.96 12.45 -3.68
N ALA A 194 1.96 11.54 -3.68
CA ALA A 194 3.21 11.68 -4.44
C ALA A 194 2.99 11.85 -5.95
N GLY A 195 1.92 11.28 -6.50
CA GLY A 195 1.56 11.41 -7.92
C GLY A 195 1.25 12.84 -8.36
N SER A 196 1.15 13.80 -7.43
CA SER A 196 1.06 15.23 -7.74
C SER A 196 2.40 15.85 -8.13
N LEU A 197 3.52 15.15 -7.93
CA LEU A 197 4.87 15.61 -8.21
C LEU A 197 5.37 15.14 -9.58
N SER A 198 6.24 15.94 -10.19
CA SER A 198 7.10 15.47 -11.26
C SER A 198 8.12 14.45 -10.73
N ALA A 199 8.69 13.61 -11.59
CA ALA A 199 9.74 12.67 -11.17
C ALA A 199 10.95 13.38 -10.55
N ALA A 200 11.34 14.53 -11.08
CA ALA A 200 12.44 15.35 -10.56
C ALA A 200 12.14 15.90 -9.15
N ASP A 201 10.92 16.42 -8.94
CA ASP A 201 10.51 16.93 -7.64
C ASP A 201 10.35 15.81 -6.62
N TYR A 202 9.78 14.68 -7.03
CA TYR A 202 9.70 13.49 -6.18
C TYR A 202 11.09 13.05 -5.71
N GLN A 203 12.02 12.90 -6.65
CA GLN A 203 13.39 12.49 -6.35
C GLN A 203 14.09 13.45 -5.38
N ARG A 204 13.83 14.73 -5.50
CA ARG A 204 14.49 15.77 -4.69
C ARG A 204 13.82 15.98 -3.33
N TYR A 205 12.48 16.01 -3.30
CA TYR A 205 11.73 16.54 -2.15
C TYR A 205 10.89 15.50 -1.42
N ALA A 206 10.76 14.26 -1.92
CA ALA A 206 9.95 13.21 -1.31
C ALA A 206 10.72 11.89 -1.11
N GLN A 207 11.39 11.40 -2.16
CA GLN A 207 12.07 10.10 -2.13
C GLN A 207 13.10 9.95 -0.99
N PRO A 208 13.96 10.94 -0.65
CA PRO A 208 14.95 10.77 0.41
C PRO A 208 14.33 10.45 1.77
N TYR A 209 13.17 11.00 2.05
CA TYR A 209 12.46 10.81 3.32
C TYR A 209 11.71 9.48 3.34
N SER A 210 11.07 9.09 2.24
CA SER A 210 10.49 7.74 2.11
C SER A 210 11.58 6.67 2.20
N ALA A 211 12.76 6.92 1.63
CA ALA A 211 13.92 6.04 1.76
C ALA A 211 14.39 5.92 3.22
N ARG A 212 14.44 7.04 3.96
CA ARG A 212 14.79 7.04 5.39
C ARG A 212 13.84 6.15 6.20
N VAL A 213 12.53 6.24 5.96
CA VAL A 213 11.53 5.36 6.59
C VAL A 213 11.75 3.89 6.26
N LEU A 214 11.86 3.56 4.97
CA LEU A 214 11.98 2.16 4.55
C LEU A 214 13.31 1.54 4.95
N GLN A 215 14.42 2.31 4.93
CA GLN A 215 15.74 1.86 5.35
C GLN A 215 15.84 1.61 6.86
N SER A 216 15.09 2.34 7.70
CA SER A 216 15.07 2.10 9.15
C SER A 216 14.58 0.69 9.52
N LEU A 217 13.89 0.02 8.59
CA LEU A 217 13.36 -1.34 8.77
C LEU A 217 14.21 -2.41 8.05
N ALA A 218 15.34 -2.04 7.43
CA ALA A 218 16.11 -2.97 6.59
C ALA A 218 16.58 -4.23 7.34
N ASP A 219 16.96 -4.08 8.60
CA ASP A 219 17.51 -5.15 9.43
C ASP A 219 16.43 -5.99 10.15
N THR A 220 15.15 -5.62 10.01
CA THR A 220 14.04 -6.35 10.65
C THR A 220 13.66 -7.64 9.91
N GLY A 221 14.05 -7.77 8.64
CA GLY A 221 13.64 -8.87 7.77
C GLY A 221 12.18 -8.79 7.30
N VAL A 222 11.43 -7.75 7.68
CA VAL A 222 10.02 -7.56 7.29
C VAL A 222 9.94 -6.97 5.89
N PRO A 223 9.22 -7.60 4.92
CA PRO A 223 9.01 -7.06 3.58
C PRO A 223 8.32 -5.71 3.60
N ARG A 224 8.75 -4.81 2.72
CA ARG A 224 8.28 -3.41 2.64
C ARG A 224 7.60 -3.15 1.31
N ILE A 225 6.38 -2.67 1.38
CA ILE A 225 5.57 -2.27 0.23
C ILE A 225 5.55 -0.75 0.16
N HIS A 226 5.79 -0.17 -1.01
CA HIS A 226 5.66 1.28 -1.23
C HIS A 226 4.53 1.53 -2.24
N PHE A 227 3.49 2.21 -1.83
CA PHE A 227 2.29 2.45 -2.64
C PHE A 227 1.98 3.95 -2.77
N GLY A 228 1.59 4.36 -3.98
CA GLY A 228 1.09 5.71 -4.25
C GLY A 228 0.02 5.71 -5.35
N VAL A 229 -0.73 6.80 -5.45
CA VAL A 229 -1.78 7.00 -6.46
C VAL A 229 -1.30 8.01 -7.50
N GLY A 230 -1.50 7.71 -8.80
CA GLY A 230 -1.01 8.55 -9.89
C GLY A 230 0.51 8.50 -10.07
N THR A 231 1.17 7.47 -9.55
CA THR A 231 2.64 7.38 -9.45
C THR A 231 3.29 6.59 -10.60
N ALA A 232 2.61 6.44 -11.74
CA ALA A 232 3.11 5.65 -12.87
C ALA A 232 4.52 6.04 -13.33
N GLU A 233 4.88 7.33 -13.29
CA GLU A 233 6.20 7.85 -13.65
C GLU A 233 7.22 7.78 -12.49
N LEU A 234 6.76 7.44 -11.27
CA LEU A 234 7.57 7.43 -10.05
C LEU A 234 7.95 6.01 -9.61
N LEU A 235 7.36 4.97 -10.21
CA LEU A 235 7.46 3.58 -9.72
C LEU A 235 8.90 3.11 -9.51
N GLY A 236 9.80 3.43 -10.46
CA GLY A 236 11.22 3.09 -10.34
C GLY A 236 11.90 3.79 -9.15
N LEU A 237 11.56 5.06 -8.90
CA LEU A 237 12.06 5.84 -7.76
C LEU A 237 11.49 5.32 -6.43
N MET A 238 10.21 4.93 -6.42
CA MET A 238 9.56 4.35 -5.25
C MET A 238 10.18 3.00 -4.86
N GLY A 239 10.46 2.14 -5.83
CA GLY A 239 11.20 0.91 -5.58
C GLY A 239 12.61 1.17 -5.05
N ALA A 240 13.33 2.11 -5.66
CA ALA A 240 14.69 2.49 -5.25
C ALA A 240 14.77 3.13 -3.86
N ALA A 241 13.65 3.60 -3.29
CA ALA A 241 13.58 4.09 -1.91
C ALA A 241 13.78 2.98 -0.85
N GLY A 242 13.77 1.71 -1.24
CA GLY A 242 14.06 0.58 -0.33
C GLY A 242 12.88 -0.38 -0.13
N ALA A 243 11.93 -0.40 -1.05
CA ALA A 243 10.85 -1.38 -1.05
C ALA A 243 11.26 -2.68 -1.75
N GLU A 244 10.66 -3.79 -1.39
CA GLU A 244 10.69 -5.07 -2.12
C GLU A 244 9.50 -5.21 -3.07
N VAL A 245 8.37 -4.55 -2.70
CA VAL A 245 7.13 -4.58 -3.47
C VAL A 245 6.70 -3.15 -3.81
N VAL A 246 6.39 -2.91 -5.08
CA VAL A 246 5.84 -1.63 -5.51
C VAL A 246 4.34 -1.77 -5.77
N GLY A 247 3.56 -1.01 -5.02
CA GLY A 247 2.12 -0.94 -5.21
C GLY A 247 1.76 -0.02 -6.38
N VAL A 248 0.85 -0.47 -7.24
CA VAL A 248 0.49 0.17 -8.49
C VAL A 248 -1.00 0.51 -8.48
N ASP A 249 -1.35 1.74 -8.83
CA ASP A 249 -2.75 2.12 -9.00
C ASP A 249 -3.33 1.59 -10.33
N TRP A 250 -4.63 1.72 -10.50
CA TRP A 250 -5.38 1.11 -11.62
C TRP A 250 -5.11 1.72 -13.00
N ARG A 251 -4.38 2.86 -13.08
CA ARG A 251 -4.18 3.62 -14.33
C ARG A 251 -3.15 3.01 -15.26
N LEU A 252 -2.28 2.14 -14.74
CA LEU A 252 -1.18 1.55 -15.49
C LEU A 252 -1.27 0.02 -15.45
N PRO A 253 -1.24 -0.69 -16.60
CA PRO A 253 -1.20 -2.15 -16.61
C PRO A 253 0.03 -2.68 -15.83
N LEU A 254 -0.14 -3.76 -15.04
CA LEU A 254 0.93 -4.32 -14.21
C LEU A 254 2.15 -4.78 -15.03
N ALA A 255 1.94 -5.25 -16.25
CA ALA A 255 3.04 -5.61 -17.14
C ALA A 255 3.95 -4.42 -17.47
N GLU A 256 3.36 -3.25 -17.71
CA GLU A 256 4.11 -2.01 -17.93
C GLU A 256 4.73 -1.49 -16.63
N ALA A 257 4.01 -1.58 -15.51
CA ALA A 257 4.55 -1.25 -14.21
C ALA A 257 5.80 -2.09 -13.88
N SER A 258 5.73 -3.42 -14.07
CA SER A 258 6.86 -4.34 -13.88
C SER A 258 8.06 -3.96 -14.74
N ARG A 259 7.83 -3.55 -15.99
CA ARG A 259 8.91 -3.07 -16.88
C ARG A 259 9.57 -1.79 -16.34
N ARG A 260 8.79 -0.85 -15.78
CA ARG A 260 9.28 0.42 -15.22
C ARG A 260 10.05 0.25 -13.91
N VAL A 261 9.59 -0.64 -13.04
CA VAL A 261 10.29 -0.90 -11.77
C VAL A 261 11.52 -1.80 -11.93
N GLY A 262 11.55 -2.62 -12.97
CA GLY A 262 12.60 -3.61 -13.22
C GLY A 262 12.36 -4.95 -12.53
N SER A 263 13.11 -5.97 -12.95
CA SER A 263 12.89 -7.39 -12.62
C SER A 263 13.19 -7.77 -11.16
N ARG A 264 13.69 -6.86 -10.35
CA ARG A 264 14.00 -7.14 -8.93
C ARG A 264 12.84 -6.89 -7.99
N TYR A 265 11.80 -6.17 -8.44
CA TYR A 265 10.67 -5.79 -7.60
C TYR A 265 9.44 -6.63 -7.91
N ALA A 266 8.77 -7.11 -6.86
CA ALA A 266 7.41 -7.59 -6.99
C ALA A 266 6.45 -6.40 -7.18
N VAL A 267 5.27 -6.67 -7.75
CA VAL A 267 4.21 -5.67 -7.90
C VAL A 267 2.97 -6.05 -7.10
N GLN A 268 2.26 -5.05 -6.61
CA GLN A 268 0.98 -5.21 -5.94
C GLN A 268 -0.09 -4.38 -6.66
N GLY A 269 -1.26 -4.96 -6.87
CA GLY A 269 -2.41 -4.28 -7.48
C GLY A 269 -3.08 -5.14 -8.52
N ASN A 270 -3.90 -4.56 -9.43
CA ASN A 270 -4.29 -3.15 -9.47
C ASN A 270 -5.66 -2.99 -10.12
N LEU A 271 -6.61 -3.83 -9.69
CA LEU A 271 -7.98 -3.73 -10.21
C LEU A 271 -8.56 -2.34 -9.90
N ASP A 272 -9.21 -1.72 -10.89
CA ASP A 272 -9.91 -0.44 -10.67
C ASP A 272 -11.05 -0.63 -9.65
N PRO A 273 -11.03 0.09 -8.52
CA PRO A 273 -12.07 -0.02 -7.50
C PRO A 273 -13.48 0.33 -8.02
N ALA A 274 -13.59 1.17 -9.03
CA ALA A 274 -14.87 1.54 -9.63
C ALA A 274 -15.57 0.34 -10.30
N LEU A 275 -14.81 -0.68 -10.70
CA LEU A 275 -15.36 -1.88 -11.34
C LEU A 275 -16.07 -2.81 -10.37
N LEU A 276 -15.94 -2.62 -9.04
CA LEU A 276 -16.67 -3.42 -8.05
C LEU A 276 -18.20 -3.30 -8.18
N SER A 277 -18.69 -2.25 -8.83
CA SER A 277 -20.12 -2.07 -9.14
C SER A 277 -20.53 -2.66 -10.50
N ALA A 278 -19.60 -3.20 -11.29
CA ALA A 278 -19.89 -3.79 -12.58
C ALA A 278 -20.54 -5.19 -12.45
N PRO A 279 -21.33 -5.63 -13.44
CA PRO A 279 -21.85 -7.00 -13.48
C PRO A 279 -20.72 -8.04 -13.44
N TRP A 280 -20.92 -9.12 -12.68
CA TRP A 280 -19.90 -10.15 -12.46
C TRP A 280 -19.19 -10.69 -13.72
N PRO A 281 -19.89 -10.96 -14.84
CA PRO A 281 -19.20 -11.43 -16.05
C PRO A 281 -18.13 -10.46 -16.58
N VAL A 282 -18.39 -9.15 -16.45
CA VAL A 282 -17.43 -8.10 -16.84
C VAL A 282 -16.31 -7.98 -15.82
N LEU A 283 -16.67 -7.92 -14.54
CA LEU A 283 -15.71 -7.78 -13.46
C LEU A 283 -14.74 -8.98 -13.39
N SER A 284 -15.25 -10.20 -13.50
CA SER A 284 -14.43 -11.42 -13.45
C SER A 284 -13.39 -11.46 -14.58
N GLU A 285 -13.72 -10.99 -15.80
CA GLU A 285 -12.72 -10.90 -16.87
C GLU A 285 -11.65 -9.84 -16.56
N ARG A 286 -12.03 -8.70 -16.02
CA ARG A 286 -11.04 -7.70 -15.56
C ARG A 286 -10.11 -8.22 -14.47
N VAL A 287 -10.63 -9.03 -13.55
CA VAL A 287 -9.78 -9.72 -12.55
C VAL A 287 -8.76 -10.63 -13.25
N ARG A 288 -9.19 -11.42 -14.21
CA ARG A 288 -8.29 -12.30 -15.01
C ARG A 288 -7.25 -11.51 -15.81
N GLU A 289 -7.63 -10.38 -16.39
CA GLU A 289 -6.70 -9.48 -17.09
C GLU A 289 -5.60 -8.97 -16.16
N VAL A 290 -5.95 -8.53 -14.95
CA VAL A 290 -4.98 -8.07 -13.93
C VAL A 290 -4.03 -9.20 -13.55
N ILE A 291 -4.54 -10.42 -13.34
CA ILE A 291 -3.73 -11.60 -13.02
C ILE A 291 -2.72 -11.90 -14.14
N ARG A 292 -3.17 -11.93 -15.40
CA ARG A 292 -2.31 -12.16 -16.57
C ARG A 292 -1.26 -11.06 -16.71
N SER A 293 -1.67 -9.80 -16.51
CA SER A 293 -0.78 -8.65 -16.59
C SER A 293 0.31 -8.66 -15.50
N GLY A 294 -0.01 -9.13 -14.29
CA GLY A 294 0.95 -9.26 -13.20
C GLY A 294 1.88 -10.47 -13.32
N ALA A 295 1.63 -11.40 -14.25
CA ALA A 295 2.40 -12.63 -14.40
C ALA A 295 3.85 -12.40 -14.85
N VAL A 296 4.16 -11.26 -15.49
CA VAL A 296 5.50 -10.90 -15.98
C VAL A 296 6.44 -10.46 -14.85
N ALA A 297 5.88 -10.02 -13.72
CA ALA A 297 6.66 -9.62 -12.57
C ALA A 297 7.26 -10.84 -11.84
N PRO A 298 8.40 -10.70 -11.13
CA PRO A 298 8.97 -11.78 -10.33
C PRO A 298 8.01 -12.25 -9.23
N GLY A 299 7.22 -11.32 -8.65
CA GLY A 299 6.15 -11.58 -7.69
C GLY A 299 4.95 -10.68 -7.98
N HIS A 300 3.74 -11.19 -7.68
CA HIS A 300 2.50 -10.42 -7.81
C HIS A 300 1.62 -10.68 -6.59
N ILE A 301 1.15 -9.62 -5.96
CA ILE A 301 0.10 -9.63 -4.95
C ILE A 301 -1.14 -8.98 -5.57
N PHE A 302 -2.24 -9.74 -5.70
CA PHE A 302 -3.48 -9.17 -6.23
C PHE A 302 -4.10 -8.20 -5.21
N ASN A 303 -4.47 -7.04 -5.68
CA ASN A 303 -5.14 -6.00 -4.89
C ASN A 303 -5.98 -5.11 -5.81
N LEU A 304 -6.76 -4.22 -5.22
CA LEU A 304 -7.30 -3.07 -5.94
C LEU A 304 -6.20 -2.02 -6.16
N GLY A 305 -6.38 -1.16 -7.14
CA GLY A 305 -5.50 -0.01 -7.38
C GLY A 305 -5.69 1.15 -6.39
N HIS A 306 -6.65 1.04 -5.48
CA HIS A 306 -6.93 1.94 -4.34
C HIS A 306 -7.74 1.20 -3.28
N GLY A 307 -8.16 1.88 -2.22
CA GLY A 307 -8.99 1.27 -1.17
C GLY A 307 -10.40 0.89 -1.64
N VAL A 308 -10.98 -0.11 -0.98
CA VAL A 308 -12.38 -0.52 -1.19
C VAL A 308 -13.31 0.66 -1.00
N PRO A 309 -14.17 1.00 -1.97
CA PRO A 309 -15.19 2.04 -1.83
C PRO A 309 -16.21 1.68 -0.75
N PRO A 310 -16.74 2.66 -0.03
CA PRO A 310 -17.76 2.41 1.01
C PRO A 310 -19.04 1.73 0.50
N GLU A 311 -19.34 1.93 -0.78
CA GLU A 311 -20.53 1.44 -1.47
C GLU A 311 -20.35 0.02 -2.06
N ALA A 312 -19.12 -0.53 -2.01
CA ALA A 312 -18.84 -1.85 -2.55
C ALA A 312 -19.65 -2.92 -1.82
N ASP A 313 -20.23 -3.83 -2.61
CA ASP A 313 -20.87 -5.00 -2.06
C ASP A 313 -19.80 -5.97 -1.50
N PRO A 314 -19.86 -6.32 -0.21
CA PRO A 314 -18.91 -7.23 0.38
C PRO A 314 -18.85 -8.60 -0.31
N ASP A 315 -19.98 -9.11 -0.82
CA ASP A 315 -20.03 -10.42 -1.43
C ASP A 315 -19.22 -10.47 -2.74
N VAL A 316 -19.15 -9.35 -3.46
CA VAL A 316 -18.31 -9.21 -4.66
C VAL A 316 -16.82 -9.37 -4.33
N LEU A 317 -16.37 -8.85 -3.20
CA LEU A 317 -14.98 -9.04 -2.75
C LEU A 317 -14.68 -10.51 -2.45
N GLY A 318 -15.61 -11.22 -1.82
CA GLY A 318 -15.51 -12.68 -1.61
C GLY A 318 -15.39 -13.46 -2.92
N MET A 319 -16.22 -13.11 -3.92
CA MET A 319 -16.15 -13.72 -5.27
C MET A 319 -14.81 -13.45 -5.96
N ILE A 320 -14.23 -12.26 -5.80
CA ILE A 320 -12.90 -11.96 -6.36
C ILE A 320 -11.83 -12.83 -5.67
N VAL A 321 -11.86 -12.95 -4.35
CA VAL A 321 -10.92 -13.79 -3.61
C VAL A 321 -11.01 -15.25 -4.10
N GLU A 322 -12.21 -15.79 -4.22
CA GLU A 322 -12.44 -17.16 -4.73
C GLU A 322 -11.86 -17.33 -6.15
N LEU A 323 -12.12 -16.39 -7.07
CA LEU A 323 -11.57 -16.43 -8.42
C LEU A 323 -10.05 -16.39 -8.43
N VAL A 324 -9.44 -15.48 -7.66
CA VAL A 324 -7.97 -15.36 -7.56
C VAL A 324 -7.36 -16.65 -7.02
N HIS A 325 -7.98 -17.27 -6.04
CA HIS A 325 -7.51 -18.54 -5.45
C HIS A 325 -7.66 -19.73 -6.39
N THR A 326 -8.74 -19.79 -7.13
CA THR A 326 -9.04 -20.96 -8.00
C THR A 326 -8.33 -20.88 -9.34
N GLU A 327 -8.27 -19.72 -9.96
CA GLU A 327 -7.74 -19.55 -11.32
C GLU A 327 -6.34 -18.88 -11.36
N GLY A 328 -5.94 -18.14 -10.31
CA GLY A 328 -4.78 -17.25 -10.35
C GLY A 328 -3.47 -17.94 -10.73
N ALA A 329 -3.18 -19.10 -10.14
CA ALA A 329 -1.95 -19.84 -10.41
C ALA A 329 -1.89 -20.36 -11.86
N GLN A 330 -3.01 -20.83 -12.40
CA GLN A 330 -3.10 -21.33 -13.77
C GLN A 330 -2.94 -20.16 -14.77
N LEU A 331 -3.69 -19.08 -14.60
CA LEU A 331 -3.62 -17.90 -15.48
C LEU A 331 -2.21 -17.31 -15.55
N ARG A 332 -1.50 -17.26 -14.41
CA ARG A 332 -0.10 -16.80 -14.37
C ARG A 332 0.84 -17.72 -15.14
N ARG A 333 0.70 -19.03 -15.01
CA ARG A 333 1.52 -20.00 -15.77
C ARG A 333 1.27 -19.87 -17.26
N GLU A 334 0.02 -19.80 -17.70
CA GLU A 334 -0.35 -19.64 -19.09
C GLU A 334 0.23 -18.35 -19.70
N ALA A 335 0.11 -17.22 -19.00
CA ALA A 335 0.64 -15.95 -19.43
C ALA A 335 2.19 -15.98 -19.54
N ARG A 336 2.89 -16.58 -18.58
CA ARG A 336 4.36 -16.74 -18.64
C ARG A 336 4.82 -17.61 -19.79
N ASN A 337 4.12 -18.71 -20.08
CA ASN A 337 4.44 -19.58 -21.21
C ASN A 337 4.28 -18.88 -22.57
N GLN A 338 3.34 -17.96 -22.70
CA GLN A 338 3.15 -17.15 -23.91
C GLN A 338 4.29 -16.11 -24.11
N LEU A 339 4.95 -15.69 -23.04
CA LEU A 339 6.06 -14.72 -23.08
C LEU A 339 7.41 -15.38 -23.41
N THR A 340 7.56 -16.71 -23.18
CA THR A 340 8.78 -17.45 -23.48
C THR A 340 8.62 -18.07 -24.88
N PRO A 341 9.31 -17.55 -25.93
CA PRO A 341 9.26 -18.22 -27.24
C PRO A 341 9.74 -19.65 -27.10
N SER A 342 8.98 -20.61 -27.62
CA SER A 342 9.39 -22.00 -27.72
C SER A 342 10.74 -22.08 -28.45
N ALA A 343 11.80 -22.46 -27.74
CA ALA A 343 13.12 -22.76 -28.32
C ALA A 343 13.11 -24.10 -29.08
N ALA A 344 11.97 -24.54 -29.61
CA ALA A 344 11.80 -25.76 -30.39
C ALA A 344 11.53 -25.44 -31.86
N GLY A 345 12.57 -24.95 -32.56
CA GLY A 345 12.61 -24.73 -34.00
C GLY A 345 13.99 -25.02 -34.57
N GLY A 346 14.66 -26.02 -34.03
CA GLY A 346 15.85 -26.59 -34.65
C GLY A 346 15.39 -27.40 -35.88
N GLY A 347 15.35 -26.75 -37.06
CA GLY A 347 15.21 -27.46 -38.32
C GLY A 347 16.39 -28.44 -38.53
N PRO A 348 16.14 -29.57 -39.26
CA PRO A 348 17.17 -30.58 -39.49
C PRO A 348 18.36 -30.02 -40.28
N ALA A 349 19.55 -30.23 -39.75
CA ALA A 349 20.81 -29.97 -40.45
C ALA A 349 20.76 -30.70 -41.83
N ALA A 350 20.81 -29.94 -42.89
CA ALA A 350 21.04 -30.49 -44.25
C ALA A 350 22.44 -31.08 -44.32
N ASP A 351 22.48 -32.40 -44.35
CA ASP A 351 23.66 -33.20 -44.62
C ASP A 351 24.07 -33.04 -46.11
N GLY A 352 24.91 -32.07 -46.39
CA GLY A 352 25.52 -31.82 -47.69
C GLY A 352 26.72 -32.66 -47.92
N ARG A 353 26.57 -33.93 -48.31
CA ARG A 353 27.66 -34.69 -48.92
C ARG A 353 28.02 -34.06 -50.25
N LEU A 354 29.19 -33.53 -50.39
CA LEU A 354 29.88 -33.32 -51.68
C LEU A 354 30.68 -34.55 -51.97
N GLU A 355 30.19 -35.39 -52.88
CA GLU A 355 31.02 -36.36 -53.58
C GLU A 355 31.67 -35.69 -54.82
N GLY A 356 32.95 -35.93 -54.96
CA GLY A 356 33.94 -36.06 -55.90
C GLY A 356 33.85 -35.49 -57.35
N ALA A 357 34.88 -34.79 -57.76
CA ALA A 357 35.73 -35.12 -58.88
C ALA A 357 36.92 -34.16 -58.91
#